data_fd0645cc35372adc53516d71f32dc980
#
_entry.id   fd0645cc35372adc53516d71f32dc980
#
_cell.length_a   1.000
_cell.length_b   1.000
_cell.length_c   1.000
_cell.angle_alpha   90.00
_cell.angle_beta   90.00
_cell.angle_gamma   90.00
#
_symmetry.space_group_name_H-M   'P 1'
#
loop_
_entity.id
_entity.type
_entity.pdbx_description
1 polymer ?
#
loop_
_entity_poly.entity_id
_entity_poly.type
_entity_poly.pdbx_seq_one_letter_code
_entity_poly.pdbx_strand_id
1 'polypeptide(L)'
;RPEQVLAPIYGSAWRYRHRARLSVREVAKKGTVLVGFHEKRSSFIADMKSCEILPKRVSDLLVPLRELINSLSLRKKLPQIELAVTDEALALVLRVLEKLTADDEAKLRQFQKDYGVDFWYQPKGPDSIYPMDPENATRLKLHHRETGVEVVFRPTDFTQVNHRLNEVMVTRALRLLHLEPSSKVIDFFCGLGNFTLPLATRSAKVLGIEGSTELVDRARAGAKDNNLADKTEFEARNLFDWTLDDWDAVWNKLGGVDRVLIDPPREGAMALCRSLADTDKRPARLVYVSCNPATLARDAALLVREGGWKLLSAGVMNMFPHTAHVESIAVFEPGPKPEKIDEIDEIEIGGMTEEAEQETRSEEPKI
;
A
#
# COMPACT_ATOMS: atom_id res chain seq x y z
N ARG A 1 -22.14 -4.67 11.38
CA ARG A 1 -21.10 -4.57 12.43
C ARG A 1 -20.34 -5.88 12.47
N PRO A 2 -19.01 -5.88 12.80
CA PRO A 2 -18.29 -7.13 13.04
C PRO A 2 -18.86 -7.86 14.25
N GLU A 3 -18.80 -9.19 14.23
CA GLU A 3 -19.17 -10.01 15.40
C GLU A 3 -18.18 -9.80 16.54
N GLN A 4 -16.88 -9.61 16.19
CA GLN A 4 -15.82 -9.35 17.13
C GLN A 4 -14.99 -8.11 16.71
N VAL A 5 -14.72 -7.22 17.65
CA VAL A 5 -13.73 -6.16 17.48
C VAL A 5 -12.37 -6.68 17.95
N LEU A 6 -11.41 -6.74 17.03
CA LEU A 6 -10.06 -7.17 17.34
C LEU A 6 -9.32 -6.12 18.18
N ALA A 7 -8.49 -6.57 19.10
CA ALA A 7 -7.61 -5.67 19.84
C ALA A 7 -6.74 -4.85 18.87
N PRO A 8 -6.66 -3.52 19.05
CA PRO A 8 -5.85 -2.67 18.19
C PRO A 8 -4.36 -3.00 18.35
N ILE A 9 -3.62 -2.86 17.23
CA ILE A 9 -2.16 -3.05 17.24
C ILE A 9 -1.47 -1.69 17.28
N TYR A 10 -0.56 -1.54 18.22
CA TYR A 10 0.32 -0.39 18.35
C TYR A 10 1.78 -0.82 18.23
N GLY A 11 2.57 0.01 17.54
CA GLY A 11 4.01 -0.08 17.52
C GLY A 11 4.65 1.07 18.28
N SER A 12 5.96 1.26 18.10
CA SER A 12 6.64 2.45 18.61
C SER A 12 6.03 3.71 17.98
N ALA A 13 5.77 4.72 18.80
CA ALA A 13 5.32 6.03 18.33
C ALA A 13 6.44 6.83 17.65
N TRP A 14 7.69 6.50 17.91
CA TRP A 14 8.88 7.18 17.42
C TRP A 14 9.80 6.22 16.69
N ARG A 15 10.67 6.77 15.81
CA ARG A 15 11.70 6.02 15.08
C ARG A 15 11.14 4.92 14.16
N TYR A 16 9.87 5.00 13.79
CA TYR A 16 9.17 3.96 13.03
C TYR A 16 9.25 4.12 11.52
N ARG A 17 9.56 5.34 11.03
CA ARG A 17 9.41 5.69 9.61
C ARG A 17 10.68 5.37 8.82
N HIS A 18 10.68 4.20 8.17
CA HIS A 18 11.82 3.69 7.42
C HIS A 18 11.90 4.21 5.98
N ARG A 19 10.90 4.96 5.53
CA ARG A 19 10.86 5.54 4.21
C ARG A 19 10.30 6.96 4.26
N ALA A 20 10.99 7.90 3.60
CA ALA A 20 10.56 9.28 3.56
C ALA A 20 11.07 9.99 2.30
N ARG A 21 10.38 11.06 1.95
CA ARG A 21 10.77 11.98 0.90
C ARG A 21 11.03 13.34 1.53
N LEU A 22 12.27 13.78 1.47
CA LEU A 22 12.73 15.07 1.96
C LEU A 22 12.81 16.03 0.80
N SER A 23 12.27 17.23 0.98
CA SER A 23 12.41 18.32 0.02
C SER A 23 13.73 19.05 0.28
N VAL A 24 14.35 19.53 -0.80
CA VAL A 24 15.59 20.29 -0.77
C VAL A 24 15.34 21.65 -1.42
N ARG A 25 15.72 22.73 -0.76
CA ARG A 25 15.55 24.08 -1.29
C ARG A 25 16.64 25.02 -0.79
N GLU A 26 17.28 25.72 -1.71
CA GLU A 26 18.13 26.86 -1.35
C GLU A 26 17.27 28.02 -0.83
N VAL A 27 17.64 28.56 0.32
CA VAL A 27 17.01 29.73 0.93
C VAL A 27 17.99 30.88 0.96
N ALA A 28 17.93 31.76 -0.06
CA ALA A 28 18.88 32.86 -0.24
C ALA A 28 19.01 33.76 1.01
N LYS A 29 17.90 34.04 1.69
CA LYS A 29 17.89 34.82 2.93
C LYS A 29 18.69 34.19 4.09
N LYS A 30 18.83 32.86 4.09
CA LYS A 30 19.59 32.09 5.10
C LYS A 30 21.01 31.75 4.61
N GLY A 31 21.32 31.98 3.33
CA GLY A 31 22.58 31.61 2.72
C GLY A 31 22.89 30.10 2.72
N THR A 32 21.84 29.25 2.80
CA THR A 32 22.02 27.80 2.93
C THR A 32 20.88 27.05 2.25
N VAL A 33 21.10 25.75 2.06
CA VAL A 33 20.09 24.79 1.63
C VAL A 33 19.33 24.26 2.85
N LEU A 34 18.02 24.11 2.77
CA LEU A 34 17.21 23.36 3.73
C LEU A 34 16.90 21.96 3.17
N VAL A 35 17.00 20.96 4.01
CA VAL A 35 16.63 19.56 3.73
C VAL A 35 15.65 19.12 4.82
N GLY A 36 14.41 18.77 4.43
CA GLY A 36 13.39 18.42 5.41
C GLY A 36 12.02 18.19 4.81
N PHE A 37 11.04 18.06 5.68
CA PHE A 37 9.62 17.98 5.30
C PHE A 37 9.04 19.37 5.08
N HIS A 38 7.96 19.43 4.31
CA HIS A 38 7.15 20.64 4.24
C HIS A 38 6.45 20.91 5.59
N GLU A 39 6.36 22.19 5.94
CA GLU A 39 5.52 22.62 7.04
C GLU A 39 4.04 22.35 6.74
N LYS A 40 3.24 22.14 7.78
CA LYS A 40 1.81 21.82 7.62
C LYS A 40 1.08 22.93 6.87
N ARG A 41 0.42 22.58 5.77
CA ARG A 41 -0.35 23.52 4.91
C ARG A 41 0.51 24.67 4.33
N SER A 42 1.77 24.44 4.11
CA SER A 42 2.73 25.42 3.62
C SER A 42 3.58 24.83 2.49
N SER A 43 4.12 25.71 1.63
CA SER A 43 5.16 25.37 0.65
C SER A 43 6.58 25.50 1.22
N PHE A 44 6.72 25.96 2.46
CA PHE A 44 8.02 26.11 3.11
C PHE A 44 8.53 24.75 3.61
N ILE A 45 9.85 24.61 3.62
CA ILE A 45 10.54 23.46 4.18
C ILE A 45 10.91 23.80 5.62
N ALA A 46 10.54 22.91 6.55
CA ALA A 46 10.92 23.04 7.94
C ALA A 46 12.45 23.00 8.11
N ASP A 47 12.98 23.91 8.90
CA ASP A 47 14.42 23.96 9.22
C ASP A 47 14.75 22.92 10.29
N MET A 48 14.82 21.66 9.85
CA MET A 48 14.97 20.51 10.72
C MET A 48 16.45 20.22 11.02
N LYS A 49 16.77 20.01 12.30
CA LYS A 49 18.08 19.48 12.73
C LYS A 49 17.99 18.00 13.13
N SER A 50 16.79 17.54 13.49
CA SER A 50 16.47 16.16 13.84
C SER A 50 15.02 15.85 13.48
N CYS A 51 14.68 14.57 13.48
CA CYS A 51 13.29 14.11 13.25
C CYS A 51 13.02 12.86 14.09
N GLU A 52 12.08 12.97 15.04
CA GLU A 52 11.81 11.89 15.98
C GLU A 52 11.11 10.68 15.38
N ILE A 53 10.41 10.82 14.24
CA ILE A 53 9.77 9.68 13.58
C ILE A 53 10.71 8.89 12.67
N LEU A 54 11.82 9.50 12.20
CA LEU A 54 12.84 8.80 11.41
C LEU A 54 13.75 7.97 12.33
N PRO A 55 14.27 6.81 11.88
CA PRO A 55 15.30 6.08 12.61
C PRO A 55 16.45 6.99 13.01
N LYS A 56 17.05 6.76 14.18
CA LYS A 56 18.09 7.67 14.74
C LYS A 56 19.22 7.91 13.75
N ARG A 57 19.72 6.85 13.08
CA ARG A 57 20.79 6.98 12.07
C ARG A 57 20.45 7.94 10.92
N VAL A 58 19.15 8.03 10.54
CA VAL A 58 18.67 8.95 9.49
C VAL A 58 18.48 10.35 10.05
N SER A 59 17.91 10.47 11.27
CA SER A 59 17.72 11.75 11.95
C SER A 59 19.05 12.48 12.15
N ASP A 60 20.10 11.75 12.53
CA ASP A 60 21.44 12.30 12.76
C ASP A 60 22.12 12.76 11.45
N LEU A 61 21.66 12.25 10.29
CA LEU A 61 22.18 12.65 8.98
C LEU A 61 21.60 13.97 8.44
N LEU A 62 20.52 14.50 9.02
CA LEU A 62 19.84 15.67 8.44
C LEU A 62 20.75 16.89 8.34
N VAL A 63 21.59 17.14 9.34
CA VAL A 63 22.55 18.26 9.33
C VAL A 63 23.73 17.96 8.41
N PRO A 64 24.46 16.82 8.54
CA PRO A 64 25.54 16.48 7.60
C PRO A 64 25.08 16.45 6.13
N LEU A 65 23.87 15.95 5.86
CA LEU A 65 23.31 15.90 4.50
C LEU A 65 23.05 17.31 3.95
N ARG A 66 22.55 18.23 4.79
CA ARG A 66 22.39 19.63 4.42
C ARG A 66 23.74 20.27 4.06
N GLU A 67 24.77 20.03 4.83
CA GLU A 67 26.13 20.54 4.59
C GLU A 67 26.69 19.97 3.29
N LEU A 68 26.56 18.66 3.07
CA LEU A 68 26.94 18.02 1.82
C LEU A 68 26.23 18.68 0.62
N ILE A 69 24.91 18.72 0.62
CA ILE A 69 24.13 19.29 -0.50
C ILE A 69 24.48 20.76 -0.74
N ASN A 70 24.72 21.53 0.32
CA ASN A 70 25.12 22.92 0.20
C ASN A 70 26.50 23.10 -0.47
N SER A 71 27.39 22.10 -0.35
CA SER A 71 28.72 22.09 -0.97
C SER A 71 28.73 21.66 -2.45
N LEU A 72 27.61 21.07 -2.94
CA LEU A 72 27.52 20.61 -4.32
C LEU A 72 27.28 21.77 -5.30
N SER A 73 27.87 21.66 -6.49
CA SER A 73 27.67 22.62 -7.57
C SER A 73 26.22 22.69 -8.04
N LEU A 74 25.51 21.54 -8.01
CA LEU A 74 24.11 21.39 -8.45
C LEU A 74 23.07 21.53 -7.33
N ARG A 75 23.40 22.12 -6.19
CA ARG A 75 22.47 22.26 -5.05
C ARG A 75 21.10 22.88 -5.40
N LYS A 76 21.04 23.73 -6.43
CA LYS A 76 19.79 24.32 -6.97
C LYS A 76 19.01 23.37 -7.88
N LYS A 77 19.64 22.29 -8.32
CA LYS A 77 19.11 21.29 -9.27
C LYS A 77 18.88 19.92 -8.62
N LEU A 78 18.83 19.90 -7.29
CA LEU A 78 18.55 18.73 -6.48
C LEU A 78 17.34 19.03 -5.56
N PRO A 79 16.11 18.93 -6.07
CA PRO A 79 14.93 19.37 -5.33
C PRO A 79 14.46 18.40 -4.25
N GLN A 80 14.92 17.13 -4.28
CA GLN A 80 14.37 16.08 -3.44
C GLN A 80 15.40 14.99 -3.15
N ILE A 81 15.29 14.42 -1.96
CA ILE A 81 15.98 13.20 -1.54
C ILE A 81 14.92 12.21 -1.03
N GLU A 82 14.83 11.03 -1.64
CA GLU A 82 14.09 9.93 -1.05
C GLU A 82 15.01 9.06 -0.24
N LEU A 83 14.55 8.59 0.91
CA LEU A 83 15.31 7.67 1.73
C LEU A 83 14.54 6.36 1.93
N ALA A 84 15.28 5.27 1.92
CA ALA A 84 14.81 3.96 2.32
C ALA A 84 15.85 3.33 3.25
N VAL A 85 15.41 2.91 4.43
CA VAL A 85 16.30 2.37 5.45
C VAL A 85 15.80 1.02 5.93
N THR A 86 16.70 0.06 6.02
CA THR A 86 16.49 -1.26 6.62
C THR A 86 17.41 -1.42 7.83
N ASP A 87 17.41 -2.58 8.47
CA ASP A 87 18.34 -2.86 9.56
C ASP A 87 19.80 -2.83 9.06
N GLU A 88 20.05 -3.27 7.80
CA GLU A 88 21.39 -3.41 7.21
C GLU A 88 21.83 -2.22 6.38
N ALA A 89 20.91 -1.54 5.70
CA ALA A 89 21.23 -0.57 4.66
C ALA A 89 20.47 0.75 4.81
N LEU A 90 21.04 1.81 4.25
CA LEU A 90 20.39 3.11 4.07
C LEU A 90 20.69 3.63 2.67
N ALA A 91 19.65 3.67 1.85
CA ALA A 91 19.71 4.24 0.51
C ALA A 91 19.15 5.67 0.49
N LEU A 92 19.84 6.56 -0.17
CA LEU A 92 19.47 7.97 -0.40
C LEU A 92 19.37 8.21 -1.91
N VAL A 93 18.16 8.39 -2.42
CA VAL A 93 17.91 8.68 -3.84
C VAL A 93 17.89 10.17 -4.06
N LEU A 94 18.89 10.68 -4.75
CA LEU A 94 19.01 12.08 -5.12
C LEU A 94 18.26 12.35 -6.43
N ARG A 95 17.23 13.18 -6.39
CA ARG A 95 16.59 13.71 -7.58
C ARG A 95 17.52 14.74 -8.22
N VAL A 96 18.22 14.37 -9.28
CA VAL A 96 19.20 15.22 -9.95
C VAL A 96 18.65 15.69 -11.31
N LEU A 97 18.56 17.00 -11.50
CA LEU A 97 18.03 17.60 -12.75
C LEU A 97 19.12 17.89 -13.76
N GLU A 98 20.38 17.82 -13.35
CA GLU A 98 21.58 18.01 -14.18
C GLU A 98 22.63 16.96 -13.79
N LYS A 99 23.63 16.76 -14.64
CA LYS A 99 24.74 15.84 -14.36
C LYS A 99 25.63 16.38 -13.24
N LEU A 100 26.06 15.48 -12.37
CA LEU A 100 27.07 15.78 -11.36
C LEU A 100 28.43 16.03 -12.01
N THR A 101 29.23 16.88 -11.38
CA THR A 101 30.65 17.04 -11.70
C THR A 101 31.45 15.94 -11.02
N ALA A 102 32.69 15.73 -11.44
CA ALA A 102 33.62 14.80 -10.78
C ALA A 102 33.87 15.17 -9.31
N ASP A 103 33.90 16.50 -9.01
CA ASP A 103 34.05 17.01 -7.64
C ASP A 103 32.81 16.70 -6.78
N ASP A 104 31.61 16.88 -7.34
CA ASP A 104 30.37 16.49 -6.65
C ASP A 104 30.33 14.98 -6.34
N GLU A 105 30.70 14.15 -7.31
CA GLU A 105 30.76 12.69 -7.10
C GLU A 105 31.82 12.32 -6.05
N ALA A 106 32.98 12.96 -6.03
CA ALA A 106 33.97 12.70 -5.01
C ALA A 106 33.48 13.02 -3.59
N LYS A 107 32.73 14.13 -3.42
CA LYS A 107 32.11 14.51 -2.15
C LYS A 107 31.04 13.49 -1.73
N LEU A 108 30.19 13.03 -2.66
CA LEU A 108 29.20 12.00 -2.40
C LEU A 108 29.87 10.69 -1.98
N ARG A 109 30.93 10.24 -2.67
CA ARG A 109 31.67 9.02 -2.31
C ARG A 109 32.30 9.12 -0.92
N GLN A 110 32.87 10.29 -0.57
CA GLN A 110 33.39 10.49 0.77
C GLN A 110 32.28 10.38 1.82
N PHE A 111 31.14 11.02 1.58
CA PHE A 111 29.98 10.92 2.47
C PHE A 111 29.47 9.49 2.62
N GLN A 112 29.38 8.70 1.52
CA GLN A 112 29.03 7.28 1.59
C GLN A 112 29.94 6.53 2.57
N LYS A 113 31.23 6.76 2.45
CA LYS A 113 32.24 6.11 3.31
C LYS A 113 32.13 6.53 4.77
N ASP A 114 31.91 7.82 5.04
CA ASP A 114 31.88 8.37 6.39
C ASP A 114 30.61 7.98 7.16
N TYR A 115 29.48 7.84 6.45
CA TYR A 115 28.18 7.63 7.07
C TYR A 115 27.52 6.26 6.76
N GLY A 116 28.14 5.42 5.93
CA GLY A 116 27.61 4.11 5.59
C GLY A 116 26.24 4.18 4.89
N VAL A 117 26.14 5.03 3.87
CA VAL A 117 24.92 5.24 3.07
C VAL A 117 25.19 4.86 1.62
N ASP A 118 24.14 4.46 0.89
CA ASP A 118 24.22 4.21 -0.55
C ASP A 118 23.48 5.32 -1.30
N PHE A 119 24.20 6.07 -2.14
CA PHE A 119 23.54 7.03 -3.02
C PHE A 119 23.02 6.39 -4.30
N TRP A 120 21.83 6.84 -4.67
CA TRP A 120 21.17 6.51 -5.93
C TRP A 120 20.82 7.82 -6.64
N TYR A 121 20.80 7.80 -7.96
CA TYR A 121 20.39 8.93 -8.78
C TYR A 121 19.04 8.70 -9.44
N GLN A 122 18.24 9.75 -9.52
CA GLN A 122 16.97 9.79 -10.22
C GLN A 122 16.95 10.99 -11.17
N PRO A 123 17.39 10.84 -12.42
CA PRO A 123 17.41 11.96 -13.36
C PRO A 123 16.05 12.28 -13.96
N LYS A 124 15.11 11.31 -14.02
CA LYS A 124 13.78 11.45 -14.63
C LYS A 124 12.69 10.89 -13.71
N GLY A 125 11.80 10.05 -14.22
CA GLY A 125 10.74 9.40 -13.47
C GLY A 125 11.24 8.37 -12.44
N PRO A 126 10.32 7.77 -11.66
CA PRO A 126 10.67 6.79 -10.62
C PRO A 126 11.50 5.62 -11.15
N ASP A 127 11.26 5.17 -12.37
CA ASP A 127 11.93 4.02 -12.99
C ASP A 127 13.34 4.33 -13.49
N SER A 128 13.76 5.61 -13.45
CA SER A 128 15.09 6.03 -13.92
C SER A 128 16.18 5.93 -12.84
N ILE A 129 15.88 5.32 -11.68
CA ILE A 129 16.83 5.21 -10.59
C ILE A 129 17.95 4.22 -10.91
N TYR A 130 19.16 4.59 -10.52
CA TYR A 130 20.32 3.70 -10.55
C TYR A 130 21.27 4.03 -9.39
N PRO A 131 21.98 3.03 -8.84
CA PRO A 131 22.94 3.27 -7.77
C PRO A 131 24.17 4.01 -8.29
N MET A 132 24.76 4.85 -7.46
CA MET A 132 26.03 5.52 -7.76
C MET A 132 27.17 4.52 -7.90
N ASP A 133 27.13 3.44 -7.11
CA ASP A 133 28.08 2.34 -7.13
C ASP A 133 27.35 1.00 -7.34
N PRO A 134 27.14 0.57 -8.62
CA PRO A 134 26.37 -0.63 -8.92
C PRO A 134 26.97 -1.92 -8.34
N GLU A 135 28.29 -2.00 -8.20
CA GLU A 135 28.97 -3.21 -7.73
C GLU A 135 28.82 -3.41 -6.22
N ASN A 136 28.66 -2.32 -5.47
CA ASN A 136 28.59 -2.33 -4.01
C ASN A 136 27.24 -1.89 -3.46
N ALA A 137 26.24 -1.69 -4.31
CA ALA A 137 24.92 -1.26 -3.87
C ALA A 137 24.26 -2.33 -2.96
N THR A 138 23.95 -1.93 -1.73
CA THR A 138 23.32 -2.83 -0.76
C THR A 138 21.87 -3.14 -1.18
N ARG A 139 21.48 -4.41 -1.10
CA ARG A 139 20.10 -4.84 -1.34
C ARG A 139 19.24 -4.49 -0.14
N LEU A 140 18.21 -3.66 -0.34
CA LEU A 140 17.20 -3.38 0.67
C LEU A 140 16.26 -4.56 0.80
N LYS A 141 15.98 -4.98 2.03
CA LYS A 141 15.13 -6.14 2.33
C LYS A 141 14.13 -5.84 3.43
N LEU A 142 12.92 -6.33 3.28
CA LEU A 142 11.97 -6.50 4.37
C LEU A 142 12.10 -7.92 4.90
N HIS A 143 12.17 -8.09 6.21
CA HIS A 143 12.27 -9.39 6.86
C HIS A 143 10.93 -9.76 7.49
N HIS A 144 10.42 -10.93 7.14
CA HIS A 144 9.28 -11.57 7.79
C HIS A 144 9.80 -12.71 8.67
N ARG A 145 10.26 -12.38 9.88
CA ARG A 145 11.01 -13.31 10.77
C ARG A 145 10.23 -14.58 11.12
N GLU A 146 8.90 -14.48 11.29
CA GLU A 146 8.05 -15.64 11.60
C GLU A 146 8.02 -16.69 10.49
N THR A 147 8.22 -16.28 9.25
CA THR A 147 8.19 -17.16 8.06
C THR A 147 9.56 -17.38 7.42
N GLY A 148 10.58 -16.63 7.85
CA GLY A 148 11.93 -16.66 7.27
C GLY A 148 12.01 -16.03 5.87
N VAL A 149 10.99 -15.29 5.44
CA VAL A 149 10.92 -14.70 4.10
C VAL A 149 11.60 -13.33 4.08
N GLU A 150 12.34 -13.08 3.01
CA GLU A 150 12.93 -11.78 2.68
C GLU A 150 12.31 -11.21 1.39
N VAL A 151 11.80 -9.99 1.45
CA VAL A 151 11.29 -9.28 0.27
C VAL A 151 12.28 -8.19 -0.14
N VAL A 152 12.93 -8.38 -1.28
CA VAL A 152 13.88 -7.40 -1.83
C VAL A 152 13.12 -6.27 -2.51
N PHE A 153 13.51 -5.02 -2.24
CA PHE A 153 12.89 -3.84 -2.84
C PHE A 153 13.93 -2.80 -3.29
N ARG A 154 13.53 -1.91 -4.18
CA ARG A 154 14.32 -0.73 -4.59
C ARG A 154 13.96 0.45 -3.71
N PRO A 155 14.84 1.45 -3.56
CA PRO A 155 14.59 2.61 -2.67
C PRO A 155 13.29 3.37 -2.97
N THR A 156 12.83 3.36 -4.23
CA THR A 156 11.61 4.05 -4.67
C THR A 156 10.35 3.17 -4.69
N ASP A 157 10.48 1.87 -4.47
CA ASP A 157 9.33 0.97 -4.43
C ASP A 157 8.40 1.30 -3.28
N PHE A 158 7.11 1.02 -3.47
CA PHE A 158 6.19 1.10 -2.36
C PHE A 158 6.48 -0.01 -1.35
N THR A 159 6.74 0.38 -0.12
CA THR A 159 6.78 -0.49 1.06
C THR A 159 6.09 0.22 2.22
N GLN A 160 5.53 -0.53 3.15
CA GLN A 160 4.99 0.05 4.38
C GLN A 160 6.08 0.80 5.13
N VAL A 161 5.83 2.05 5.51
CA VAL A 161 6.86 2.91 6.12
C VAL A 161 7.30 2.43 7.51
N ASN A 162 6.48 1.66 8.20
CA ASN A 162 6.74 1.05 9.49
C ASN A 162 7.00 -0.44 9.31
N HIS A 163 8.26 -0.81 9.06
CA HIS A 163 8.64 -2.19 8.74
C HIS A 163 8.29 -3.17 9.86
N ARG A 164 8.43 -2.76 11.12
CA ARG A 164 8.09 -3.62 12.26
C ARG A 164 6.59 -3.90 12.33
N LEU A 165 5.78 -2.88 12.11
CA LEU A 165 4.34 -3.06 12.12
C LEU A 165 3.85 -3.78 10.87
N ASN A 166 4.54 -3.63 9.72
CA ASN A 166 4.28 -4.43 8.53
C ASN A 166 4.47 -5.94 8.83
N GLU A 167 5.54 -6.32 9.48
CA GLU A 167 5.77 -7.72 9.88
C GLU A 167 4.64 -8.25 10.78
N VAL A 168 4.21 -7.45 11.76
CA VAL A 168 3.07 -7.81 12.65
C VAL A 168 1.76 -7.90 11.87
N MET A 169 1.52 -6.99 10.93
CA MET A 169 0.34 -6.98 10.07
C MET A 169 0.27 -8.24 9.21
N VAL A 170 1.37 -8.58 8.54
CA VAL A 170 1.47 -9.80 7.71
C VAL A 170 1.22 -11.04 8.57
N THR A 171 1.92 -11.18 9.70
CA THR A 171 1.71 -12.28 10.66
C THR A 171 0.25 -12.39 11.09
N ARG A 172 -0.39 -11.26 11.41
CA ARG A 172 -1.81 -11.24 11.81
C ARG A 172 -2.73 -11.69 10.67
N ALA A 173 -2.49 -11.22 9.45
CA ALA A 173 -3.27 -11.62 8.29
C ALA A 173 -3.18 -13.14 8.03
N LEU A 174 -1.97 -13.72 8.12
CA LEU A 174 -1.75 -15.15 7.99
C LEU A 174 -2.55 -15.95 9.04
N ARG A 175 -2.53 -15.51 10.28
CA ARG A 175 -3.30 -16.15 11.37
C ARG A 175 -4.81 -16.04 11.17
N LEU A 176 -5.29 -14.86 10.74
CA LEU A 176 -6.71 -14.62 10.49
C LEU A 176 -7.24 -15.40 9.27
N LEU A 177 -6.40 -15.72 8.30
CA LEU A 177 -6.77 -16.57 7.16
C LEU A 177 -6.99 -18.04 7.55
N HIS A 178 -6.49 -18.49 8.71
CA HIS A 178 -6.55 -19.90 9.14
C HIS A 178 -6.10 -20.86 8.03
N LEU A 179 -4.84 -20.64 7.60
CA LEU A 179 -4.25 -21.44 6.52
C LEU A 179 -4.02 -22.88 6.94
N GLU A 180 -4.25 -23.79 6.00
CA GLU A 180 -3.90 -25.20 6.07
C GLU A 180 -2.83 -25.50 5.01
N PRO A 181 -2.01 -26.55 5.19
CA PRO A 181 -0.98 -26.93 4.21
C PRO A 181 -1.54 -27.22 2.80
N SER A 182 -2.82 -27.60 2.71
CA SER A 182 -3.56 -27.82 1.45
C SER A 182 -4.17 -26.57 0.84
N SER A 183 -4.21 -25.45 1.56
CA SER A 183 -4.91 -24.23 1.15
C SER A 183 -4.38 -23.67 -0.17
N LYS A 184 -5.31 -23.27 -1.03
CA LYS A 184 -5.09 -22.50 -2.25
C LYS A 184 -5.54 -21.06 -2.01
N VAL A 185 -4.61 -20.12 -2.16
CA VAL A 185 -4.78 -18.73 -1.75
C VAL A 185 -4.64 -17.80 -2.93
N ILE A 186 -5.45 -16.75 -2.98
CA ILE A 186 -5.21 -15.59 -3.86
C ILE A 186 -4.85 -14.37 -3.01
N ASP A 187 -3.80 -13.68 -3.41
CA ASP A 187 -3.35 -12.40 -2.87
C ASP A 187 -3.55 -11.31 -3.92
N PHE A 188 -4.56 -10.47 -3.73
CA PHE A 188 -4.87 -9.37 -4.63
C PHE A 188 -4.15 -8.08 -4.21
N PHE A 189 -3.60 -7.36 -5.20
CA PHE A 189 -2.71 -6.22 -5.03
C PHE A 189 -1.40 -6.62 -4.37
N CYS A 190 -0.83 -7.73 -4.82
CA CYS A 190 0.27 -8.40 -4.14
C CYS A 190 1.61 -7.62 -4.15
N GLY A 191 1.76 -6.63 -5.01
CA GLY A 191 2.99 -5.84 -5.14
C GLY A 191 4.22 -6.72 -5.35
N LEU A 192 5.23 -6.56 -4.50
CA LEU A 192 6.46 -7.36 -4.48
C LEU A 192 6.30 -8.73 -3.79
N GLY A 193 5.08 -9.09 -3.38
CA GLY A 193 4.83 -10.34 -2.66
C GLY A 193 4.95 -10.21 -1.14
N ASN A 194 4.70 -9.03 -0.57
CA ASN A 194 4.76 -8.78 0.87
C ASN A 194 3.89 -9.74 1.70
N PHE A 195 2.73 -10.13 1.18
CA PHE A 195 1.88 -11.17 1.75
C PHE A 195 2.03 -12.51 1.02
N THR A 196 2.14 -12.49 -0.31
CA THR A 196 2.20 -13.71 -1.14
C THR A 196 3.29 -14.68 -0.68
N LEU A 197 4.52 -14.16 -0.46
CA LEU A 197 5.65 -15.00 -0.10
C LEU A 197 5.49 -15.62 1.32
N PRO A 198 5.13 -14.86 2.37
CA PRO A 198 4.78 -15.44 3.65
C PRO A 198 3.60 -16.43 3.61
N LEU A 199 2.55 -16.17 2.82
CA LEU A 199 1.41 -17.07 2.60
C LEU A 199 1.88 -18.42 2.03
N ALA A 200 2.80 -18.40 1.06
CA ALA A 200 3.31 -19.59 0.40
C ALA A 200 4.10 -20.51 1.34
N THR A 201 4.61 -20.01 2.47
CA THR A 201 5.27 -20.87 3.48
C THR A 201 4.29 -21.79 4.20
N ARG A 202 2.98 -21.47 4.20
CA ARG A 202 1.93 -22.15 5.00
C ARG A 202 0.78 -22.72 4.16
N SER A 203 0.88 -22.68 2.85
CA SER A 203 -0.18 -23.13 1.94
C SER A 203 0.38 -23.99 0.82
N ALA A 204 -0.51 -24.69 0.09
CA ALA A 204 -0.13 -25.50 -1.06
C ALA A 204 0.23 -24.63 -2.27
N LYS A 205 -0.58 -23.60 -2.52
CA LYS A 205 -0.42 -22.71 -3.68
C LYS A 205 -0.90 -21.32 -3.36
N VAL A 206 -0.16 -20.31 -3.84
CA VAL A 206 -0.58 -18.89 -3.77
C VAL A 206 -0.51 -18.29 -5.16
N LEU A 207 -1.58 -17.63 -5.60
CA LEU A 207 -1.63 -16.78 -6.78
C LEU A 207 -1.60 -15.32 -6.34
N GLY A 208 -0.52 -14.60 -6.65
CA GLY A 208 -0.42 -13.16 -6.49
C GLY A 208 -0.90 -12.44 -7.75
N ILE A 209 -1.78 -11.46 -7.62
CA ILE A 209 -2.28 -10.65 -8.74
C ILE A 209 -1.99 -9.18 -8.46
N GLU A 210 -1.37 -8.52 -9.44
CA GLU A 210 -0.90 -7.13 -9.33
C GLU A 210 -1.09 -6.40 -10.66
N GLY A 211 -1.35 -5.10 -10.63
CA GLY A 211 -1.52 -4.29 -11.84
C GLY A 211 -0.24 -4.04 -12.63
N SER A 212 0.90 -4.04 -11.97
CA SER A 212 2.21 -3.74 -12.57
C SER A 212 2.96 -4.99 -12.99
N THR A 213 3.21 -5.15 -14.29
CA THR A 213 4.05 -6.24 -14.82
C THR A 213 5.45 -6.24 -14.21
N GLU A 214 6.05 -5.06 -13.99
CA GLU A 214 7.38 -4.95 -13.38
C GLU A 214 7.39 -5.49 -11.94
N LEU A 215 6.38 -5.16 -11.13
CA LEU A 215 6.26 -5.68 -9.77
C LEU A 215 6.04 -7.20 -9.77
N VAL A 216 5.22 -7.71 -10.68
CA VAL A 216 5.00 -9.15 -10.88
C VAL A 216 6.29 -9.90 -11.21
N ASP A 217 7.11 -9.38 -12.12
CA ASP A 217 8.38 -10.02 -12.48
C ASP A 217 9.35 -10.04 -11.30
N ARG A 218 9.36 -8.99 -10.51
CA ARG A 218 10.18 -8.88 -9.30
C ARG A 218 9.66 -9.75 -8.15
N ALA A 219 8.36 -9.90 -8.02
CA ALA A 219 7.76 -10.84 -7.07
C ALA A 219 8.13 -12.29 -7.43
N ARG A 220 8.14 -12.65 -8.73
CA ARG A 220 8.63 -13.95 -9.21
C ARG A 220 10.11 -14.17 -8.85
N ALA A 221 10.95 -13.14 -9.02
CA ALA A 221 12.36 -13.22 -8.61
C ALA A 221 12.48 -13.41 -7.08
N GLY A 222 11.70 -12.65 -6.30
CA GLY A 222 11.64 -12.81 -4.84
C GLY A 222 11.19 -14.20 -4.41
N ALA A 223 10.24 -14.81 -5.12
CA ALA A 223 9.81 -16.19 -4.87
C ALA A 223 10.94 -17.20 -5.09
N LYS A 224 11.74 -17.01 -6.14
CA LYS A 224 12.94 -17.86 -6.40
C LYS A 224 13.99 -17.67 -5.31
N ASP A 225 14.29 -16.43 -4.93
CA ASP A 225 15.28 -16.11 -3.88
C ASP A 225 14.90 -16.76 -2.53
N ASN A 226 13.59 -16.94 -2.26
CA ASN A 226 13.06 -17.56 -1.04
C ASN A 226 12.75 -19.07 -1.19
N ASN A 227 13.06 -19.70 -2.31
CA ASN A 227 12.74 -21.12 -2.60
C ASN A 227 11.21 -21.41 -2.54
N LEU A 228 10.40 -20.46 -3.00
CA LEU A 228 8.93 -20.54 -2.99
C LEU A 228 8.33 -20.57 -4.41
N ALA A 229 9.17 -20.64 -5.46
CA ALA A 229 8.71 -20.59 -6.85
C ALA A 229 7.71 -21.69 -7.20
N ASP A 230 7.87 -22.89 -6.65
CA ASP A 230 6.96 -24.03 -6.90
C ASP A 230 5.58 -23.84 -6.27
N LYS A 231 5.49 -23.01 -5.22
CA LYS A 231 4.26 -22.74 -4.48
C LYS A 231 3.56 -21.44 -4.88
N THR A 232 4.21 -20.62 -5.72
CA THR A 232 3.69 -19.31 -6.10
C THR A 232 3.49 -19.18 -7.60
N GLU A 233 2.44 -18.48 -7.97
CA GLU A 233 2.23 -17.96 -9.31
C GLU A 233 1.93 -16.47 -9.21
N PHE A 234 2.24 -15.71 -10.28
CA PHE A 234 1.96 -14.27 -10.31
C PHE A 234 1.38 -13.88 -11.68
N GLU A 235 0.35 -13.03 -11.66
CA GLU A 235 -0.28 -12.49 -12.85
C GLU A 235 -0.36 -10.97 -12.81
N ALA A 236 -0.11 -10.32 -13.96
CA ALA A 236 -0.35 -8.89 -14.13
C ALA A 236 -1.76 -8.69 -14.68
N ARG A 237 -2.67 -8.08 -13.89
CA ARG A 237 -4.04 -7.75 -14.29
C ARG A 237 -4.50 -6.44 -13.67
N ASN A 238 -5.33 -5.70 -14.39
CA ASN A 238 -6.01 -4.53 -13.82
C ASN A 238 -7.11 -4.97 -12.85
N LEU A 239 -6.91 -4.71 -11.56
CA LEU A 239 -7.82 -5.11 -10.49
C LEU A 239 -8.98 -4.11 -10.28
N PHE A 240 -8.93 -2.94 -10.91
CA PHE A 240 -10.03 -1.97 -10.87
C PHE A 240 -11.14 -2.26 -11.88
N ASP A 241 -10.83 -3.05 -12.92
CA ASP A 241 -11.78 -3.50 -13.96
C ASP A 241 -12.10 -5.01 -13.80
N TRP A 242 -11.90 -5.56 -12.60
CA TRP A 242 -12.11 -6.98 -12.30
C TRP A 242 -13.57 -7.40 -12.48
N THR A 243 -13.78 -8.52 -13.17
CA THR A 243 -15.10 -9.05 -13.49
C THR A 243 -15.37 -10.41 -12.85
N LEU A 244 -16.60 -10.88 -12.94
CA LEU A 244 -16.97 -12.23 -12.53
C LEU A 244 -16.26 -13.30 -13.39
N ASP A 245 -16.09 -13.05 -14.70
CA ASP A 245 -15.36 -13.96 -15.59
C ASP A 245 -13.88 -14.08 -15.19
N ASP A 246 -13.26 -12.99 -14.74
CA ASP A 246 -11.91 -13.02 -14.21
C ASP A 246 -11.81 -13.86 -12.93
N TRP A 247 -12.80 -13.75 -12.04
CA TRP A 247 -12.89 -14.57 -10.85
C TRP A 247 -13.02 -16.06 -11.22
N ASP A 248 -13.92 -16.38 -12.14
CA ASP A 248 -14.14 -17.74 -12.61
C ASP A 248 -12.89 -18.34 -13.27
N ALA A 249 -12.16 -17.53 -14.03
CA ALA A 249 -10.92 -17.96 -14.66
C ALA A 249 -9.85 -18.35 -13.63
N VAL A 250 -9.62 -17.52 -12.60
CA VAL A 250 -8.63 -17.82 -11.55
C VAL A 250 -9.07 -18.96 -10.64
N TRP A 251 -10.37 -19.07 -10.35
CA TRP A 251 -10.94 -20.21 -9.61
C TRP A 251 -10.69 -21.52 -10.32
N ASN A 252 -11.01 -21.57 -11.63
CA ASN A 252 -10.82 -22.78 -12.44
C ASN A 252 -9.34 -23.11 -12.61
N LYS A 253 -8.48 -22.10 -12.81
CA LYS A 253 -7.03 -22.26 -12.93
C LYS A 253 -6.43 -22.96 -11.71
N LEU A 254 -6.84 -22.55 -10.51
CA LEU A 254 -6.38 -23.13 -9.25
C LEU A 254 -7.09 -24.43 -8.88
N GLY A 255 -8.20 -24.77 -9.57
CA GLY A 255 -9.07 -25.88 -9.18
C GLY A 255 -9.73 -25.67 -7.82
N GLY A 256 -10.21 -24.43 -7.57
CA GLY A 256 -10.79 -23.96 -6.34
C GLY A 256 -9.88 -22.96 -5.59
N VAL A 257 -10.50 -22.13 -4.74
CA VAL A 257 -9.83 -21.12 -3.90
C VAL A 257 -10.36 -21.25 -2.48
N ASP A 258 -9.47 -21.47 -1.53
CA ASP A 258 -9.85 -21.64 -0.13
C ASP A 258 -9.83 -20.32 0.64
N ARG A 259 -8.86 -19.46 0.34
CA ARG A 259 -8.58 -18.21 1.06
C ARG A 259 -8.29 -17.07 0.10
N VAL A 260 -8.71 -15.87 0.49
CA VAL A 260 -8.42 -14.63 -0.25
C VAL A 260 -7.86 -13.59 0.70
N LEU A 261 -6.81 -12.90 0.25
CA LEU A 261 -6.29 -11.69 0.86
C LEU A 261 -6.43 -10.53 -0.12
N ILE A 262 -6.85 -9.37 0.38
CA ILE A 262 -6.97 -8.13 -0.39
C ILE A 262 -6.27 -7.02 0.39
N ASP A 263 -5.29 -6.34 -0.23
CA ASP A 263 -4.60 -5.16 0.33
C ASP A 263 -4.53 -4.04 -0.72
N PRO A 264 -5.64 -3.38 -1.02
CA PRO A 264 -5.76 -2.43 -2.12
C PRO A 264 -5.19 -1.05 -1.75
N PRO A 265 -4.95 -0.20 -2.75
CA PRO A 265 -4.68 1.21 -2.54
C PRO A 265 -5.90 1.93 -1.93
N ARG A 266 -5.76 3.25 -1.70
CA ARG A 266 -6.79 4.07 -1.01
C ARG A 266 -8.17 4.05 -1.66
N GLU A 267 -8.26 3.76 -2.93
CA GLU A 267 -9.49 3.64 -3.72
C GLU A 267 -10.35 2.43 -3.30
N GLY A 268 -9.74 1.46 -2.63
CA GLY A 268 -10.38 0.19 -2.28
C GLY A 268 -10.42 -0.79 -3.45
N ALA A 269 -11.23 -1.84 -3.33
CA ALA A 269 -11.34 -2.95 -4.29
C ALA A 269 -12.80 -3.21 -4.69
N MET A 270 -13.53 -2.17 -5.08
CA MET A 270 -14.98 -2.26 -5.32
C MET A 270 -15.34 -3.29 -6.38
N ALA A 271 -14.66 -3.32 -7.53
CA ALA A 271 -14.94 -4.27 -8.61
C ALA A 271 -14.72 -5.72 -8.17
N LEU A 272 -13.63 -5.98 -7.45
CA LEU A 272 -13.34 -7.30 -6.89
C LEU A 272 -14.39 -7.72 -5.84
N CYS A 273 -14.77 -6.82 -4.93
CA CYS A 273 -15.79 -7.11 -3.91
C CYS A 273 -17.14 -7.36 -4.52
N ARG A 274 -17.50 -6.70 -5.64
CA ARG A 274 -18.71 -6.99 -6.40
C ARG A 274 -18.68 -8.40 -6.99
N SER A 275 -17.60 -8.78 -7.66
CA SER A 275 -17.46 -10.16 -8.19
C SER A 275 -17.55 -11.20 -7.09
N LEU A 276 -16.96 -10.95 -5.90
CA LEU A 276 -17.07 -11.84 -4.74
C LEU A 276 -18.46 -11.87 -4.11
N ALA A 277 -19.25 -10.81 -4.25
CA ALA A 277 -20.63 -10.77 -3.83
C ALA A 277 -21.54 -11.57 -4.79
N ASP A 278 -21.27 -11.45 -6.09
CA ASP A 278 -22.12 -12.06 -7.14
C ASP A 278 -21.84 -13.58 -7.32
N THR A 279 -20.59 -14.01 -7.13
CA THR A 279 -20.19 -15.41 -7.39
C THR A 279 -20.81 -16.42 -6.42
N ASP A 280 -21.05 -17.64 -6.91
CA ASP A 280 -21.36 -18.82 -6.09
C ASP A 280 -20.09 -19.61 -5.71
N LYS A 281 -18.96 -19.34 -6.39
CA LYS A 281 -17.64 -19.92 -6.12
C LYS A 281 -16.96 -19.13 -5.01
N ARG A 282 -17.28 -19.45 -3.76
CA ARG A 282 -16.90 -18.64 -2.59
C ARG A 282 -15.75 -19.27 -1.81
N PRO A 283 -14.65 -18.55 -1.59
CA PRO A 283 -13.59 -19.00 -0.69
C PRO A 283 -14.13 -19.10 0.75
N ALA A 284 -13.59 -20.02 1.52
CA ALA A 284 -14.06 -20.23 2.89
C ALA A 284 -13.75 -19.04 3.80
N ARG A 285 -12.74 -18.20 3.44
CA ARG A 285 -12.39 -17.02 4.22
C ARG A 285 -11.70 -15.95 3.39
N LEU A 286 -12.01 -14.69 3.70
CA LEU A 286 -11.40 -13.51 3.10
C LEU A 286 -10.87 -12.60 4.20
N VAL A 287 -9.63 -12.14 4.06
CA VAL A 287 -9.03 -11.09 4.88
C VAL A 287 -8.80 -9.86 4.02
N TYR A 288 -9.30 -8.72 4.48
CA TYR A 288 -9.16 -7.43 3.80
C TYR A 288 -8.35 -6.48 4.69
N VAL A 289 -7.19 -6.05 4.20
CA VAL A 289 -6.36 -5.00 4.80
C VAL A 289 -6.66 -3.69 4.10
N SER A 290 -6.71 -2.56 4.79
CA SER A 290 -7.03 -1.27 4.17
C SER A 290 -6.43 -0.09 4.92
N CYS A 291 -5.78 0.79 4.17
CA CYS A 291 -5.30 2.09 4.67
C CYS A 291 -6.40 3.18 4.66
N ASN A 292 -7.62 2.87 4.22
CA ASN A 292 -8.75 3.80 4.18
C ASN A 292 -10.03 3.15 4.73
N PRO A 293 -10.41 3.43 5.99
CA PRO A 293 -11.61 2.84 6.60
C PRO A 293 -12.91 3.13 5.86
N ALA A 294 -12.99 4.26 5.13
CA ALA A 294 -14.21 4.60 4.39
C ALA A 294 -14.42 3.70 3.16
N THR A 295 -13.36 3.43 2.41
CA THR A 295 -13.43 2.48 1.27
C THR A 295 -13.61 1.05 1.75
N LEU A 296 -12.98 0.66 2.87
CA LEU A 296 -13.26 -0.65 3.49
C LEU A 296 -14.73 -0.78 3.88
N ALA A 297 -15.34 0.25 4.47
CA ALA A 297 -16.76 0.20 4.85
C ALA A 297 -17.69 0.08 3.64
N ARG A 298 -17.38 0.77 2.53
CA ARG A 298 -18.11 0.65 1.25
C ARG A 298 -18.00 -0.77 0.68
N ASP A 299 -16.78 -1.29 0.58
CA ASP A 299 -16.51 -2.61 0.00
C ASP A 299 -17.10 -3.74 0.89
N ALA A 300 -17.00 -3.59 2.21
CA ALA A 300 -17.65 -4.48 3.17
C ALA A 300 -19.17 -4.47 3.05
N ALA A 301 -19.78 -3.32 2.72
CA ALA A 301 -21.22 -3.24 2.50
C ALA A 301 -21.66 -4.07 1.28
N LEU A 302 -20.91 -4.06 0.18
CA LEU A 302 -21.17 -4.94 -0.97
C LEU A 302 -21.10 -6.41 -0.58
N LEU A 303 -20.01 -6.81 0.07
CA LEU A 303 -19.84 -8.20 0.51
C LEU A 303 -20.98 -8.66 1.43
N VAL A 304 -21.32 -7.86 2.45
CA VAL A 304 -22.29 -8.26 3.49
C VAL A 304 -23.72 -8.15 3.00
N ARG A 305 -24.11 -7.03 2.37
CA ARG A 305 -25.51 -6.76 2.03
C ARG A 305 -25.94 -7.42 0.72
N GLU A 306 -25.07 -7.42 -0.29
CA GLU A 306 -25.39 -7.98 -1.59
C GLU A 306 -24.89 -9.43 -1.71
N GLY A 307 -23.68 -9.72 -1.21
CA GLY A 307 -23.07 -11.04 -1.28
C GLY A 307 -23.43 -11.99 -0.13
N GLY A 308 -24.08 -11.54 0.93
CA GLY A 308 -24.40 -12.39 2.10
C GLY A 308 -23.18 -12.86 2.89
N TRP A 309 -22.05 -12.15 2.79
CA TRP A 309 -20.87 -12.45 3.61
C TRP A 309 -21.09 -12.00 5.05
N LYS A 310 -20.54 -12.75 5.99
CA LYS A 310 -20.52 -12.39 7.41
C LYS A 310 -19.21 -11.66 7.73
N LEU A 311 -19.30 -10.47 8.31
CA LEU A 311 -18.14 -9.76 8.85
C LEU A 311 -17.84 -10.29 10.25
N LEU A 312 -16.92 -11.26 10.36
CA LEU A 312 -16.60 -11.93 11.62
C LEU A 312 -15.84 -11.00 12.56
N SER A 313 -14.80 -10.37 12.08
CA SER A 313 -13.99 -9.51 12.92
C SER A 313 -13.41 -8.34 12.14
N ALA A 314 -13.16 -7.25 12.85
CA ALA A 314 -12.44 -6.10 12.33
C ALA A 314 -11.61 -5.44 13.43
N GLY A 315 -10.49 -4.84 13.05
CA GLY A 315 -9.61 -4.13 13.96
C GLY A 315 -8.75 -3.10 13.25
N VAL A 316 -8.00 -2.34 14.03
CA VAL A 316 -7.15 -1.26 13.54
C VAL A 316 -5.69 -1.46 13.96
N MET A 317 -4.80 -0.87 13.18
CA MET A 317 -3.36 -0.85 13.41
C MET A 317 -2.84 0.57 13.28
N ASN A 318 -2.07 1.01 14.27
CA ASN A 318 -1.47 2.34 14.27
C ASN A 318 -0.17 2.36 13.45
N MET A 319 -0.30 2.14 12.13
CA MET A 319 0.83 2.10 11.19
C MET A 319 1.55 3.45 11.10
N PHE A 320 0.83 4.55 11.30
CA PHE A 320 1.30 5.92 11.09
C PHE A 320 1.08 6.79 12.33
N PRO A 321 1.77 6.55 13.44
CA PRO A 321 1.66 7.39 14.63
C PRO A 321 1.82 8.89 14.31
N HIS A 322 1.11 9.74 15.04
CA HIS A 322 1.06 11.21 14.87
C HIS A 322 0.39 11.69 13.56
N THR A 323 -0.32 10.82 12.87
CA THR A 323 -1.10 11.20 11.67
C THR A 323 -2.56 10.78 11.82
N ALA A 324 -3.42 11.25 10.91
CA ALA A 324 -4.83 10.83 10.85
C ALA A 324 -5.04 9.52 10.06
N HIS A 325 -3.98 8.87 9.59
CA HIS A 325 -4.08 7.63 8.84
C HIS A 325 -4.22 6.45 9.78
N VAL A 326 -5.17 5.57 9.46
CA VAL A 326 -5.44 4.34 10.20
C VAL A 326 -5.39 3.17 9.22
N GLU A 327 -4.63 2.15 9.58
CA GLU A 327 -4.65 0.85 8.90
C GLU A 327 -5.71 -0.03 9.55
N SER A 328 -6.49 -0.74 8.76
CA SER A 328 -7.59 -1.59 9.23
C SER A 328 -7.46 -3.00 8.67
N ILE A 329 -7.98 -3.99 9.38
CA ILE A 329 -8.06 -5.37 8.91
C ILE A 329 -9.44 -5.90 9.24
N ALA A 330 -10.05 -6.59 8.26
CA ALA A 330 -11.38 -7.20 8.40
C ALA A 330 -11.36 -8.64 7.89
N VAL A 331 -12.18 -9.49 8.50
CA VAL A 331 -12.30 -10.91 8.18
C VAL A 331 -13.74 -11.22 7.81
N PHE A 332 -13.92 -11.91 6.68
CA PHE A 332 -15.21 -12.30 6.19
C PHE A 332 -15.25 -13.81 5.93
N GLU A 333 -16.42 -14.41 6.14
CA GLU A 333 -16.76 -15.76 5.74
C GLU A 333 -18.08 -15.77 4.97
N PRO A 334 -18.28 -16.74 4.04
CA PRO A 334 -19.54 -16.85 3.33
C PRO A 334 -20.69 -17.15 4.31
N GLY A 335 -21.80 -16.46 4.11
CA GLY A 335 -23.09 -16.73 4.73
C GLY A 335 -24.14 -17.00 3.66
N PRO A 336 -25.41 -17.14 3.99
CA PRO A 336 -26.49 -17.26 3.01
C PRO A 336 -26.53 -15.97 2.16
N LYS A 337 -26.66 -16.14 0.83
CA LYS A 337 -26.93 -14.97 -0.03
C LYS A 337 -28.32 -14.43 0.30
N PRO A 338 -28.51 -13.11 0.30
CA PRO A 338 -29.83 -12.53 0.40
C PRO A 338 -30.70 -13.01 -0.80
N GLU A 339 -31.95 -13.27 -0.55
CA GLU A 339 -32.88 -13.48 -1.65
C GLU A 339 -32.89 -12.23 -2.53
N LYS A 340 -32.70 -12.40 -3.84
CA LYS A 340 -32.96 -11.31 -4.77
C LYS A 340 -34.45 -11.02 -4.66
N ILE A 341 -34.82 -9.86 -4.13
CA ILE A 341 -36.18 -9.36 -4.29
C ILE A 341 -36.24 -9.03 -5.78
N ASP A 342 -36.89 -9.87 -6.55
CA ASP A 342 -37.26 -9.57 -7.94
C ASP A 342 -37.90 -8.18 -7.91
N GLU A 343 -37.46 -7.28 -8.79
CA GLU A 343 -38.04 -5.94 -8.92
C GLU A 343 -39.56 -6.14 -8.91
N ILE A 344 -40.23 -5.58 -7.89
CA ILE A 344 -41.67 -5.58 -7.81
C ILE A 344 -42.12 -4.96 -9.12
N ASP A 345 -42.83 -5.78 -9.94
CA ASP A 345 -43.48 -5.32 -11.15
C ASP A 345 -44.07 -3.95 -10.87
N GLU A 346 -43.74 -2.97 -11.72
CA GLU A 346 -44.27 -1.61 -11.64
C GLU A 346 -45.76 -1.74 -11.34
N ILE A 347 -46.14 -1.37 -10.11
CA ILE A 347 -47.57 -1.27 -9.79
C ILE A 347 -48.10 -0.27 -10.79
N GLU A 348 -48.84 -0.76 -11.79
CA GLU A 348 -49.69 0.06 -12.65
C GLU A 348 -50.52 0.95 -11.72
N ILE A 349 -50.07 2.19 -11.55
CA ILE A 349 -50.94 3.23 -10.99
C ILE A 349 -51.97 3.52 -12.08
N GLY A 350 -52.94 2.58 -12.15
CA GLY A 350 -54.11 2.73 -12.99
C GLY A 350 -54.88 3.95 -12.57
N GLY A 351 -55.01 4.88 -13.46
CA GLY A 351 -56.17 5.73 -13.65
C GLY A 351 -56.58 6.61 -12.46
N MET A 352 -55.90 7.74 -12.31
CA MET A 352 -56.61 8.94 -11.81
C MET A 352 -56.87 9.85 -13.01
N THR A 353 -58.12 9.84 -13.39
CA THR A 353 -58.73 10.62 -14.48
C THR A 353 -58.53 12.12 -14.30
N GLU A 354 -58.31 12.81 -15.43
CA GLU A 354 -58.18 14.26 -15.66
C GLU A 354 -59.42 15.11 -15.25
N GLU A 355 -60.01 14.95 -14.10
CA GLU A 355 -61.16 15.77 -13.68
C GLU A 355 -60.96 16.63 -12.43
N ALA A 356 -59.75 16.77 -11.88
CA ALA A 356 -59.49 17.55 -10.66
C ALA A 356 -58.64 18.82 -10.84
N GLU A 357 -58.33 19.25 -12.06
CA GLU A 357 -57.46 20.46 -12.29
C GLU A 357 -58.22 21.74 -12.70
N GLN A 358 -59.55 21.82 -12.49
CA GLN A 358 -60.35 23.03 -12.90
C GLN A 358 -60.94 23.87 -11.76
N GLU A 359 -60.65 23.60 -10.51
CA GLU A 359 -61.37 24.33 -9.41
C GLU A 359 -60.46 25.08 -8.39
N THR A 360 -59.22 25.41 -8.68
CA THR A 360 -58.43 26.26 -7.80
C THR A 360 -57.63 27.34 -8.55
N ARG A 361 -58.33 28.11 -9.41
CA ARG A 361 -57.84 29.37 -9.93
C ARG A 361 -58.83 30.49 -9.68
N SER A 362 -58.95 30.93 -8.44
CA SER A 362 -59.46 32.28 -8.09
C SER A 362 -59.23 32.43 -6.59
N GLU A 363 -58.28 33.28 -6.28
CA GLU A 363 -58.23 34.21 -5.16
C GLU A 363 -56.80 34.51 -4.72
N GLU A 364 -56.15 35.44 -5.42
CA GLU A 364 -55.08 36.23 -4.84
C GLU A 364 -55.71 37.45 -4.18
N PRO A 365 -55.41 37.78 -2.91
CA PRO A 365 -55.57 39.15 -2.41
C PRO A 365 -54.27 39.91 -2.59
N LYS A 366 -54.41 41.07 -3.25
CA LYS A 366 -53.45 42.14 -3.22
C LYS A 366 -53.27 42.66 -1.78
N ILE A 367 -52.04 42.73 -1.32
CA ILE A 367 -51.41 43.92 -0.66
C ILE A 367 -49.90 43.71 -0.76
#